data_1e9207df5dae4be9c9d4ece576e957d2
#
_entry.id   1e9207df5dae4be9c9d4ece576e957d2
#
_cell.length_a   1.000
_cell.length_b   1.000
_cell.length_c   1.000
_cell.angle_alpha   90.00
_cell.angle_beta   90.00
_cell.angle_gamma   90.00
#
_symmetry.space_group_name_H-M   'P 1'
#
loop_
_entity.id
_entity.type
_entity.pdbx_description
1 polymer ?
#
loop_
_entity_poly.entity_id
_entity_poly.type
_entity_poly.pdbx_seq_one_letter_code
_entity_poly.pdbx_strand_id
1 'polypeptide(L)'
;MTAQELKSVLQAGLLSFPLTDFDATLRFAPAAYAARLEWLQPYGASVLFAAGGTGEFFSLEPREFSDVVRVALDACRGRTPIVAGAGGGTTLAIQYAQEAERLGAQGILLMPHYLTEASQAGLVAHVEAVCRSVRIGVIVYNRGACRLTPASLQELARRCPNAAPPTLRRQTR
;
A
#
# COMPACT_ATOMS: atom_id res chain seq x y z
N MET A 1 8.57 4.49 11.78
CA MET A 1 8.57 3.00 11.73
C MET A 1 9.55 2.56 10.65
N THR A 2 10.46 1.67 10.95
CA THR A 2 11.36 1.05 9.97
C THR A 2 10.64 -0.03 9.16
N ALA A 3 11.20 -0.44 8.02
CA ALA A 3 10.64 -1.52 7.22
C ALA A 3 10.58 -2.87 7.99
N GLN A 4 11.54 -3.11 8.89
CA GLN A 4 11.55 -4.31 9.73
C GLN A 4 10.47 -4.28 10.81
N GLU A 5 10.24 -3.15 11.44
CA GLU A 5 9.13 -2.97 12.39
C GLU A 5 7.77 -3.15 11.70
N LEU A 6 7.60 -2.56 10.50
CA LEU A 6 6.40 -2.75 9.71
C LEU A 6 6.16 -4.22 9.39
N LYS A 7 7.21 -4.96 8.99
CA LYS A 7 7.12 -6.40 8.73
C LYS A 7 6.63 -7.18 9.95
N SER A 8 7.13 -6.85 11.13
CA SER A 8 6.71 -7.50 12.39
C SER A 8 5.24 -7.21 12.70
N VAL A 9 4.81 -5.96 12.50
CA VAL A 9 3.41 -5.55 12.73
C VAL A 9 2.46 -6.22 11.74
N LEU A 10 2.84 -6.37 10.46
CA LEU A 10 2.06 -7.06 9.44
C LEU A 10 1.82 -8.54 9.75
N GLN A 11 2.73 -9.18 10.49
CA GLN A 11 2.63 -10.58 10.87
C GLN A 11 1.80 -10.82 12.15
N ALA A 12 1.53 -9.76 12.91
CA ALA A 12 1.06 -9.87 14.30
C ALA A 12 -0.46 -9.72 14.48
N GLY A 13 -1.25 -9.48 13.42
CA GLY A 13 -2.68 -9.27 13.64
C GLY A 13 -3.54 -9.00 12.40
N LEU A 14 -4.67 -8.36 12.63
CA LEU A 14 -5.66 -8.04 11.60
C LEU A 14 -5.14 -6.92 10.68
N LEU A 15 -5.21 -7.16 9.39
CA LEU A 15 -4.98 -6.15 8.35
C LEU A 15 -6.31 -5.65 7.84
N SER A 16 -6.57 -4.35 7.92
CA SER A 16 -7.84 -3.76 7.50
C SER A 16 -7.65 -2.86 6.27
N PHE A 17 -8.61 -2.93 5.35
CA PHE A 17 -8.62 -2.22 4.08
C PHE A 17 -9.88 -1.36 4.00
N PRO A 18 -9.89 -0.16 4.61
CA PRO A 18 -11.05 0.70 4.61
C PRO A 18 -11.45 1.13 3.20
N LEU A 19 -12.76 1.26 2.99
CA LEU A 19 -13.32 1.91 1.81
C LEU A 19 -13.02 3.40 1.87
N THR A 20 -12.81 4.03 0.71
CA THR A 20 -12.81 5.49 0.57
C THR A 20 -14.24 5.96 0.38
N ASP A 21 -14.67 6.94 1.16
CA ASP A 21 -16.01 7.49 1.06
C ASP A 21 -16.05 8.63 0.03
N PHE A 22 -17.09 8.61 -0.81
CA PHE A 22 -17.36 9.63 -1.81
C PHE A 22 -18.74 10.26 -1.57
N ASP A 23 -18.90 11.51 -1.96
CA ASP A 23 -20.19 12.20 -1.95
C ASP A 23 -21.04 11.83 -3.19
N ALA A 24 -22.26 12.37 -3.24
CA ALA A 24 -23.19 12.12 -4.35
C ALA A 24 -22.68 12.65 -5.71
N THR A 25 -21.64 13.48 -5.72
CA THR A 25 -20.97 14.00 -6.91
C THR A 25 -19.68 13.24 -7.25
N LEU A 26 -19.46 12.08 -6.60
CA LEU A 26 -18.32 11.20 -6.75
C LEU A 26 -16.97 11.83 -6.34
N ARG A 27 -16.99 12.84 -5.48
CA ARG A 27 -15.78 13.44 -4.91
C ARG A 27 -15.49 12.85 -3.53
N PHE A 28 -14.22 12.77 -3.18
CA PHE A 28 -13.79 12.32 -1.86
C PHE A 28 -14.53 13.07 -0.74
N ALA A 29 -15.07 12.32 0.22
CA ALA A 29 -15.84 12.84 1.37
C ALA A 29 -15.00 12.70 2.66
N PRO A 30 -14.11 13.66 3.00
CA PRO A 30 -13.13 13.51 4.08
C PRO A 30 -13.74 13.29 5.45
N ALA A 31 -14.87 13.93 5.76
CA ALA A 31 -15.52 13.77 7.06
C ALA A 31 -16.12 12.36 7.26
N ALA A 32 -16.77 11.81 6.21
CA ALA A 32 -17.30 10.45 6.24
C ALA A 32 -16.19 9.43 6.35
N TYR A 33 -15.09 9.61 5.61
CA TYR A 33 -13.92 8.75 5.66
C TYR A 33 -13.25 8.77 7.04
N ALA A 34 -13.06 9.95 7.64
CA ALA A 34 -12.51 10.06 8.99
C ALA A 34 -13.39 9.32 10.02
N ALA A 35 -14.72 9.50 9.97
CA ALA A 35 -15.64 8.79 10.84
C ALA A 35 -15.59 7.28 10.67
N ARG A 36 -15.43 6.77 9.44
CA ARG A 36 -15.22 5.35 9.15
C ARG A 36 -13.93 4.83 9.79
N LEU A 37 -12.84 5.58 9.68
CA LEU A 37 -11.56 5.19 10.26
C LEU A 37 -11.62 5.18 11.80
N GLU A 38 -12.28 6.15 12.41
CA GLU A 38 -12.52 6.18 13.85
C GLU A 38 -13.38 4.99 14.30
N TRP A 39 -14.42 4.65 13.55
CA TRP A 39 -15.25 3.47 13.80
C TRP A 39 -14.45 2.16 13.72
N LEU A 40 -13.41 2.08 12.87
CA LEU A 40 -12.56 0.90 12.75
C LEU A 40 -11.55 0.74 13.91
N GLN A 41 -11.21 1.80 14.64
CA GLN A 41 -10.17 1.74 15.70
C GLN A 41 -10.42 0.68 16.78
N PRO A 42 -11.64 0.50 17.34
CA PRO A 42 -11.90 -0.49 18.38
C PRO A 42 -11.68 -1.94 17.97
N TYR A 43 -11.66 -2.23 16.66
CA TYR A 43 -11.44 -3.59 16.17
C TYR A 43 -9.97 -4.05 16.18
N GLY A 44 -9.04 -3.17 16.60
CA GLY A 44 -7.65 -3.54 16.87
C GLY A 44 -6.86 -3.98 15.63
N ALA A 45 -7.11 -3.37 14.48
CA ALA A 45 -6.30 -3.63 13.30
C ALA A 45 -4.84 -3.24 13.55
N SER A 46 -3.90 -4.13 13.20
CA SER A 46 -2.46 -3.87 13.29
C SER A 46 -2.01 -2.82 12.29
N VAL A 47 -2.66 -2.77 11.13
CA VAL A 47 -2.38 -1.82 10.04
C VAL A 47 -3.68 -1.51 9.29
N LEU A 48 -3.84 -0.26 8.89
CA LEU A 48 -4.89 0.19 7.96
C LEU A 48 -4.25 0.54 6.60
N PHE A 49 -4.85 0.02 5.52
CA PHE A 49 -4.39 0.24 4.15
C PHE A 49 -5.22 1.34 3.48
N ALA A 50 -4.79 2.59 3.60
CA ALA A 50 -5.45 3.73 2.98
C ALA A 50 -5.23 3.75 1.45
N ALA A 51 -6.27 4.11 0.69
CA ALA A 51 -6.21 4.10 -0.77
C ALA A 51 -5.64 2.79 -1.33
N GLY A 52 -5.98 1.65 -0.73
CA GLY A 52 -5.67 0.32 -1.25
C GLY A 52 -6.64 -0.09 -2.36
N GLY A 53 -6.61 -1.37 -2.78
CA GLY A 53 -7.54 -1.87 -3.80
C GLY A 53 -9.02 -1.70 -3.40
N THR A 54 -9.37 -2.05 -2.16
CA THR A 54 -10.71 -1.84 -1.60
C THR A 54 -11.02 -0.36 -1.40
N GLY A 55 -9.98 0.45 -1.15
CA GLY A 55 -10.07 1.91 -0.99
C GLY A 55 -10.06 2.68 -2.31
N GLU A 56 -10.39 2.02 -3.43
CA GLU A 56 -10.58 2.63 -4.75
C GLU A 56 -9.33 3.35 -5.31
N PHE A 57 -8.13 2.88 -5.02
CA PHE A 57 -6.87 3.47 -5.49
C PHE A 57 -6.89 3.88 -6.96
N PHE A 58 -7.41 3.01 -7.84
CA PHE A 58 -7.40 3.23 -9.28
C PHE A 58 -8.46 4.23 -9.76
N SER A 59 -9.39 4.63 -8.88
CA SER A 59 -10.44 5.60 -9.14
C SER A 59 -10.09 7.00 -8.63
N LEU A 60 -9.02 7.12 -7.83
CA LEU A 60 -8.59 8.38 -7.22
C LEU A 60 -7.72 9.20 -8.17
N GLU A 61 -7.99 10.50 -8.26
CA GLU A 61 -7.04 11.44 -8.82
C GLU A 61 -5.80 11.60 -7.90
N PRO A 62 -4.63 11.99 -8.42
CA PRO A 62 -3.43 12.17 -7.59
C PRO A 62 -3.61 13.12 -6.39
N ARG A 63 -4.45 14.16 -6.54
CA ARG A 63 -4.78 15.09 -5.45
C ARG A 63 -5.65 14.42 -4.39
N GLU A 64 -6.69 13.69 -4.81
CA GLU A 64 -7.56 12.94 -3.91
C GLU A 64 -6.79 11.88 -3.14
N PHE A 65 -5.83 11.20 -3.78
CA PHE A 65 -4.95 10.26 -3.10
C PHE A 65 -4.23 10.91 -1.91
N SER A 66 -3.63 12.10 -2.13
CA SER A 66 -2.93 12.82 -1.05
C SER A 66 -3.88 13.19 0.09
N ASP A 67 -5.11 13.59 -0.23
CA ASP A 67 -6.11 13.95 0.77
C ASP A 67 -6.61 12.72 1.55
N VAL A 68 -6.87 11.60 0.88
CA VAL A 68 -7.23 10.32 1.52
C VAL A 68 -6.15 9.87 2.50
N VAL A 69 -4.88 9.89 2.08
CA VAL A 69 -3.76 9.47 2.94
C VAL A 69 -3.60 10.42 4.14
N ARG A 70 -3.73 11.73 3.92
CA ARG A 70 -3.65 12.74 5.01
C ARG A 70 -4.76 12.54 6.03
N VAL A 71 -6.01 12.39 5.58
CA VAL A 71 -7.15 12.14 6.48
C VAL A 71 -6.95 10.83 7.25
N ALA A 72 -6.42 9.78 6.62
CA ALA A 72 -6.15 8.52 7.32
C ALA A 72 -5.09 8.69 8.41
N LEU A 73 -4.01 9.40 8.14
CA LEU A 73 -2.96 9.68 9.11
C LEU A 73 -3.47 10.51 10.29
N ASP A 74 -4.27 11.55 10.01
CA ASP A 74 -4.85 12.42 11.02
C ASP A 74 -5.88 11.69 11.89
N ALA A 75 -6.79 10.93 11.32
CA ALA A 75 -7.81 10.17 12.03
C ALA A 75 -7.19 9.08 12.92
N CYS A 76 -6.11 8.43 12.48
CA CYS A 76 -5.46 7.37 13.24
C CYS A 76 -4.43 7.88 14.25
N ARG A 77 -3.81 9.06 14.05
CA ARG A 77 -2.88 9.79 14.97
C ARG A 77 -1.93 8.87 15.74
N GLY A 78 -1.20 8.02 15.06
CA GLY A 78 -0.22 7.13 15.67
C GLY A 78 -0.79 5.94 16.45
N ARG A 79 -2.12 5.78 16.51
CA ARG A 79 -2.74 4.61 17.14
C ARG A 79 -2.61 3.36 16.28
N THR A 80 -2.85 3.51 14.98
CA THR A 80 -2.74 2.42 14.01
C THR A 80 -1.88 2.89 12.85
N PRO A 81 -0.84 2.13 12.46
CA PRO A 81 -0.01 2.46 11.29
C PRO A 81 -0.82 2.52 10.01
N ILE A 82 -0.50 3.48 9.15
CA ILE A 82 -1.11 3.64 7.83
C ILE A 82 -0.12 3.20 6.76
N VAL A 83 -0.58 2.28 5.91
CA VAL A 83 0.07 1.88 4.66
C VAL A 83 -0.74 2.42 3.51
N ALA A 84 -0.13 3.20 2.63
CA ALA A 84 -0.82 3.80 1.48
C ALA A 84 -0.71 2.91 0.24
N GLY A 85 -1.70 2.95 -0.65
CA GLY A 85 -1.60 2.32 -1.97
C GLY A 85 -0.57 3.04 -2.84
N ALA A 86 0.11 2.30 -3.71
CA ALA A 86 0.93 2.84 -4.80
C ALA A 86 0.81 1.90 -6.00
N GLY A 87 0.86 2.40 -7.24
CA GLY A 87 0.69 1.53 -8.39
C GLY A 87 0.67 2.28 -9.72
N GLY A 88 0.28 1.58 -10.77
CA GLY A 88 0.38 2.08 -12.14
C GLY A 88 1.74 1.79 -12.77
N GLY A 89 2.09 2.51 -13.84
CA GLY A 89 3.42 2.42 -14.45
C GLY A 89 4.52 2.86 -13.48
N THR A 90 5.76 2.46 -13.72
CA THR A 90 6.87 2.63 -12.75
C THR A 90 7.02 4.07 -12.26
N THR A 91 6.97 5.05 -13.15
CA THR A 91 7.10 6.48 -12.78
C THR A 91 5.97 6.92 -11.85
N LEU A 92 4.72 6.54 -12.15
CA LEU A 92 3.56 6.89 -11.35
C LEU A 92 3.60 6.19 -9.97
N ALA A 93 3.99 4.92 -9.94
CA ALA A 93 4.16 4.17 -8.70
C ALA A 93 5.21 4.82 -7.79
N ILE A 94 6.31 5.32 -8.35
CA ILE A 94 7.34 6.08 -7.64
C ILE A 94 6.76 7.39 -7.08
N GLN A 95 5.99 8.13 -7.86
CA GLN A 95 5.36 9.38 -7.40
C GLN A 95 4.42 9.15 -6.22
N TYR A 96 3.55 8.14 -6.29
CA TYR A 96 2.66 7.77 -5.18
C TYR A 96 3.44 7.31 -3.95
N ALA A 97 4.50 6.51 -4.13
CA ALA A 97 5.34 6.05 -3.05
C ALA A 97 6.03 7.21 -2.31
N GLN A 98 6.62 8.13 -3.07
CA GLN A 98 7.27 9.33 -2.54
C GLN A 98 6.29 10.27 -1.85
N GLU A 99 5.10 10.44 -2.41
CA GLU A 99 4.04 11.26 -1.79
C GLU A 99 3.56 10.63 -0.48
N ALA A 100 3.35 9.31 -0.43
CA ALA A 100 3.00 8.61 0.79
C ALA A 100 4.07 8.77 1.87
N GLU A 101 5.35 8.63 1.52
CA GLU A 101 6.47 8.86 2.44
C GLU A 101 6.50 10.30 2.94
N ARG A 102 6.35 11.29 2.04
CA ARG A 102 6.32 12.72 2.37
C ARG A 102 5.19 13.07 3.35
N LEU A 103 4.03 12.43 3.20
CA LEU A 103 2.88 12.61 4.09
C LEU A 103 3.07 11.93 5.45
N GLY A 104 3.99 10.98 5.58
CA GLY A 104 4.28 10.27 6.83
C GLY A 104 3.65 8.88 6.94
N ALA A 105 3.23 8.27 5.84
CA ALA A 105 2.80 6.87 5.85
C ALA A 105 3.94 5.95 6.30
N GLN A 106 3.60 4.86 6.98
CA GLN A 106 4.57 3.92 7.53
C GLN A 106 5.05 2.89 6.50
N GLY A 107 4.37 2.81 5.35
CA GLY A 107 4.74 1.96 4.22
C GLY A 107 3.80 2.17 3.05
N ILE A 108 4.08 1.45 1.98
CA ILE A 108 3.20 1.38 0.81
C ILE A 108 2.83 -0.06 0.47
N LEU A 109 1.62 -0.23 -0.09
CA LEU A 109 1.18 -1.44 -0.78
C LEU A 109 1.35 -1.20 -2.28
N LEU A 110 2.40 -1.80 -2.85
CA LEU A 110 2.66 -1.68 -4.27
C LEU A 110 1.72 -2.61 -5.05
N MET A 111 0.73 -2.01 -5.70
CA MET A 111 -0.28 -2.71 -6.49
C MET A 111 0.29 -3.15 -7.83
N PRO A 112 -0.10 -4.34 -8.33
CA PRO A 112 0.36 -4.80 -9.63
C PRO A 112 -0.22 -3.94 -10.76
N HIS A 113 0.50 -3.86 -11.86
CA HIS A 113 0.01 -3.25 -13.09
C HIS A 113 -0.89 -4.24 -13.82
N TYR A 114 -2.20 -4.15 -13.63
CA TYR A 114 -3.19 -5.18 -14.05
C TYR A 114 -3.26 -5.47 -15.54
N LEU A 115 -2.87 -4.54 -16.39
CA LEU A 115 -3.03 -4.64 -17.85
C LEU A 115 -1.74 -5.03 -18.57
N THR A 116 -0.68 -5.34 -17.84
CA THR A 116 0.63 -5.58 -18.44
C THR A 116 1.08 -7.01 -18.18
N GLU A 117 1.27 -7.76 -19.25
CA GLU A 117 2.07 -8.98 -19.20
C GLU A 117 3.54 -8.58 -19.14
N ALA A 118 4.20 -8.92 -18.05
CA ALA A 118 5.59 -8.57 -17.83
C ALA A 118 6.44 -9.80 -17.58
N SER A 119 7.67 -9.76 -18.09
CA SER A 119 8.67 -10.78 -17.72
C SER A 119 9.03 -10.66 -16.23
N GLN A 120 9.55 -11.75 -15.64
CA GLN A 120 10.02 -11.72 -14.25
C GLN A 120 11.11 -10.66 -14.03
N ALA A 121 12.00 -10.48 -15.01
CA ALA A 121 13.03 -9.43 -14.96
C ALA A 121 12.41 -8.03 -14.94
N GLY A 122 11.36 -7.80 -15.75
CA GLY A 122 10.63 -6.53 -15.77
C GLY A 122 9.91 -6.26 -14.45
N LEU A 123 9.26 -7.28 -13.86
CA LEU A 123 8.62 -7.16 -12.55
C LEU A 123 9.64 -6.84 -11.45
N VAL A 124 10.79 -7.52 -11.43
CA VAL A 124 11.87 -7.24 -10.48
C VAL A 124 12.38 -5.81 -10.64
N ALA A 125 12.65 -5.37 -11.88
CA ALA A 125 13.12 -4.01 -12.16
C ALA A 125 12.11 -2.94 -11.71
N HIS A 126 10.82 -3.17 -11.94
CA HIS A 126 9.74 -2.27 -11.49
C HIS A 126 9.72 -2.14 -9.96
N VAL A 127 9.67 -3.26 -9.25
CA VAL A 127 9.65 -3.28 -7.78
C VAL A 127 10.92 -2.65 -7.20
N GLU A 128 12.10 -3.00 -7.75
CA GLU A 128 13.37 -2.43 -7.34
C GLU A 128 13.42 -0.91 -7.51
N ALA A 129 12.93 -0.38 -8.62
CA ALA A 129 12.87 1.06 -8.87
C ALA A 129 12.00 1.78 -7.82
N VAL A 130 10.85 1.23 -7.47
CA VAL A 130 9.99 1.78 -6.41
C VAL A 130 10.67 1.67 -5.04
N CYS A 131 11.24 0.52 -4.69
CA CYS A 131 11.95 0.34 -3.42
C CYS A 131 13.10 1.34 -3.23
N ARG A 132 13.83 1.65 -4.30
CA ARG A 132 14.95 2.62 -4.25
C ARG A 132 14.48 4.07 -4.14
N SER A 133 13.24 4.37 -4.49
CA SER A 133 12.71 5.73 -4.46
C SER A 133 12.27 6.21 -3.06
N VAL A 134 12.12 5.29 -2.10
CA VAL A 134 11.62 5.56 -0.74
C VAL A 134 12.39 4.77 0.32
N ARG A 135 12.32 5.23 1.57
CA ARG A 135 12.93 4.54 2.72
C ARG A 135 11.92 3.74 3.54
N ILE A 136 10.63 4.06 3.41
CA ILE A 136 9.55 3.32 4.08
C ILE A 136 9.41 1.91 3.52
N GLY A 137 8.70 1.05 4.23
CA GLY A 137 8.49 -0.34 3.82
C GLY A 137 7.62 -0.45 2.55
N VAL A 138 8.04 -1.30 1.62
CA VAL A 138 7.31 -1.60 0.38
C VAL A 138 6.74 -3.01 0.46
N ILE A 139 5.41 -3.12 0.53
CA ILE A 139 4.70 -4.39 0.52
C ILE A 139 4.29 -4.70 -0.92
N VAL A 140 4.84 -5.77 -1.49
CA VAL A 140 4.50 -6.15 -2.87
C VAL A 140 3.20 -6.94 -2.89
N TYR A 141 2.17 -6.44 -3.59
CA TYR A 141 0.92 -7.14 -3.77
C TYR A 141 1.03 -8.16 -4.90
N ASN A 142 1.41 -9.38 -4.55
CA ASN A 142 1.71 -10.46 -5.49
C ASN A 142 0.42 -11.11 -6.03
N ARG A 143 -0.16 -10.56 -7.09
CA ARG A 143 -1.47 -10.97 -7.62
C ARG A 143 -1.55 -10.90 -9.15
N GLY A 144 -2.44 -11.73 -9.72
CA GLY A 144 -2.81 -11.67 -11.15
C GLY A 144 -1.65 -12.03 -12.08
N ALA A 145 -1.53 -11.32 -13.20
CA ALA A 145 -0.48 -11.48 -14.19
C ALA A 145 0.91 -11.05 -13.69
N CYS A 146 0.96 -10.26 -12.60
CA CYS A 146 2.21 -9.73 -12.04
C CYS A 146 2.74 -10.59 -10.88
N ARG A 147 2.55 -11.90 -10.91
CA ARG A 147 3.08 -12.80 -9.88
C ARG A 147 4.58 -12.98 -10.01
N LEU A 148 5.28 -12.64 -8.96
CA LEU A 148 6.70 -12.91 -8.81
C LEU A 148 6.91 -14.40 -8.47
N THR A 149 7.89 -15.01 -9.10
CA THR A 149 8.33 -16.36 -8.74
C THR A 149 9.14 -16.35 -7.43
N PRO A 150 9.32 -17.51 -6.76
CA PRO A 150 10.19 -17.59 -5.59
C PRO A 150 11.62 -17.08 -5.85
N ALA A 151 12.18 -17.35 -7.04
CA ALA A 151 13.51 -16.84 -7.43
C ALA A 151 13.52 -15.30 -7.52
N SER A 152 12.51 -14.69 -8.16
CA SER A 152 12.37 -13.24 -8.24
C SER A 152 12.19 -12.60 -6.87
N LEU A 153 11.44 -13.25 -5.96
CA LEU A 153 11.27 -12.78 -4.58
C LEU A 153 12.59 -12.84 -3.79
N GLN A 154 13.39 -13.91 -3.96
CA GLN A 154 14.71 -14.01 -3.34
C GLN A 154 15.66 -12.94 -3.87
N GLU A 155 15.59 -12.63 -5.16
CA GLU A 155 16.38 -11.56 -5.77
C GLU A 155 16.01 -10.20 -5.20
N LEU A 156 14.72 -9.88 -5.12
CA LEU A 156 14.22 -8.64 -4.51
C LEU A 156 14.60 -8.53 -3.03
N ALA A 157 14.51 -9.60 -2.25
CA ALA A 157 14.92 -9.60 -0.84
C ALA A 157 16.39 -9.25 -0.63
N ARG A 158 17.25 -9.59 -1.60
CA ARG A 158 18.69 -9.22 -1.56
C ARG A 158 18.94 -7.77 -1.99
N ARG A 159 18.18 -7.26 -2.97
CA ARG A 159 18.38 -5.94 -3.59
C ARG A 159 17.65 -4.81 -2.87
N CYS A 160 16.53 -5.13 -2.20
CA CYS A 160 15.59 -4.18 -1.63
C CYS A 160 15.40 -4.47 -0.13
N PRO A 161 16.24 -3.94 0.76
CA PRO A 161 16.13 -4.19 2.21
C PRO A 161 14.83 -3.67 2.82
N ASN A 162 14.19 -2.70 2.17
CA ASN A 162 12.89 -2.16 2.57
C ASN A 162 11.69 -2.89 1.93
N ALA A 163 11.92 -3.89 1.06
CA ALA A 163 10.83 -4.74 0.58
C ALA A 163 10.35 -5.67 1.70
N ALA A 164 9.09 -5.55 2.08
CA ALA A 164 8.44 -6.57 2.89
C ALA A 164 8.05 -7.75 1.97
N PRO A 165 8.26 -9.01 2.40
CA PRO A 165 7.84 -10.14 1.59
C PRO A 165 6.35 -10.06 1.32
N PRO A 166 5.89 -10.51 0.13
CA PRO A 166 4.49 -10.54 -0.21
C PRO A 166 3.73 -11.32 0.86
N THR A 167 2.59 -10.79 1.28
CA THR A 167 1.64 -11.53 2.10
C THR A 167 1.14 -12.72 1.28
N LEU A 168 1.80 -13.86 1.44
CA LEU A 168 1.35 -15.12 0.88
C LEU A 168 0.07 -15.51 1.64
N ARG A 169 -1.11 -15.17 1.10
CA ARG A 169 -2.30 -15.93 1.46
C ARG A 169 -2.05 -17.37 1.03
N ARG A 170 -1.87 -18.27 1.98
CA ARG A 170 -2.11 -19.69 1.72
C ARG A 170 -3.57 -19.79 1.23
N GLN A 171 -3.75 -20.02 -0.05
CA GLN A 171 -5.01 -20.57 -0.54
C GLN A 171 -5.07 -21.99 0.02
N THR A 172 -5.76 -22.18 1.13
CA THR A 172 -6.33 -23.48 1.46
C THR A 172 -7.35 -23.77 0.38
N ARG A 173 -7.08 -24.82 -0.38
CA ARG A 173 -8.05 -25.43 -1.34
C ARG A 173 -9.27 -25.92 -0.58
#